data_dbe546c612725746a293001d6452f2e6
#
_entry.id   dbe546c612725746a293001d6452f2e6
#
_cell.length_a   1.000
_cell.length_b   1.000
_cell.length_c   1.000
_cell.angle_alpha   90.00
_cell.angle_beta   90.00
_cell.angle_gamma   90.00
#
_symmetry.space_group_name_H-M   'P 1'
#
loop_
_entity.id
_entity.type
_entity.pdbx_description
1 polymer ?
#
loop_
_entity_poly.entity_id
_entity_poly.type
_entity_poly.pdbx_seq_one_letter_code
_entity_poly.pdbx_strand_id
1 'polypeptide(L)'
;VSQAFYKARDPKHPDLVLAFDVIAGDGVGEVVGGSERETDLEVIKKSLLEQGEDPRSYEWYLDSRRYGSVQHAGFGMGMERLIQWICKLEHIRDAVPFPRTPARSYP
;
A
#
# COMPACT_ATOMS: atom_id res chain seq x y z
N VAL A 1 -10.20 9.88 -6.32
CA VAL A 1 -9.44 8.62 -6.20
C VAL A 1 -9.76 8.05 -4.82
N SER A 2 -10.30 6.82 -4.76
CA SER A 2 -10.56 6.14 -3.49
C SER A 2 -9.25 5.90 -2.75
N GLN A 3 -9.11 6.43 -1.54
CA GLN A 3 -7.95 6.19 -0.69
C GLN A 3 -8.12 4.86 0.04
N ALA A 4 -7.04 4.12 0.25
CA ALA A 4 -7.10 2.85 0.97
C ALA A 4 -7.62 3.05 2.41
N PHE A 5 -8.53 2.20 2.86
CA PHE A 5 -9.24 2.30 4.13
C PHE A 5 -8.36 2.44 5.38
N TYR A 6 -7.13 1.93 5.29
CA TYR A 6 -6.17 1.89 6.39
C TYR A 6 -5.29 3.14 6.52
N LYS A 7 -5.37 4.10 5.59
CA LYS A 7 -4.56 5.32 5.63
C LYS A 7 -5.20 6.35 6.55
N ALA A 8 -4.40 6.93 7.44
CA ALA A 8 -4.84 8.04 8.29
C ALA A 8 -5.12 9.29 7.44
N ARG A 9 -6.21 9.98 7.75
CA ARG A 9 -6.55 11.25 7.10
C ARG A 9 -5.82 12.42 7.75
N ASP A 10 -5.49 13.44 6.96
CA ASP A 10 -4.93 14.67 7.50
C ASP A 10 -5.99 15.39 8.37
N PRO A 11 -5.69 15.68 9.65
CA PRO A 11 -6.65 16.36 10.52
C PRO A 11 -7.06 17.75 10.05
N LYS A 12 -6.22 18.43 9.28
CA LYS A 12 -6.48 19.78 8.75
C LYS A 12 -7.17 19.73 7.38
N HIS A 13 -6.98 18.65 6.64
CA HIS A 13 -7.49 18.45 5.29
C HIS A 13 -8.07 17.04 5.15
N PRO A 14 -9.29 16.76 5.64
CA PRO A 14 -9.87 15.42 5.72
C PRO A 14 -10.07 14.71 4.36
N ASP A 15 -9.99 15.43 3.28
CA ASP A 15 -9.97 14.94 1.90
C ASP A 15 -8.60 14.37 1.47
N LEU A 16 -7.55 14.64 2.25
CA LEU A 16 -6.20 14.13 2.04
C LEU A 16 -5.85 13.03 3.05
N VAL A 17 -4.88 12.20 2.69
CA VAL A 17 -4.29 11.20 3.56
C VAL A 17 -2.82 11.50 3.83
N LEU A 18 -2.33 11.07 4.99
CA LEU A 18 -0.93 11.17 5.37
C LEU A 18 -0.14 10.04 4.71
N ALA A 19 0.23 10.25 3.45
CA ALA A 19 0.90 9.25 2.63
C ALA A 19 2.00 9.88 1.78
N PHE A 20 2.92 9.05 1.30
CA PHE A 20 3.98 9.44 0.38
C PHE A 20 4.29 8.31 -0.61
N ASP A 21 4.79 8.69 -1.76
CA ASP A 21 5.36 7.78 -2.74
C ASP A 21 6.78 8.26 -3.10
N VAL A 22 7.71 7.31 -3.25
CA VAL A 22 9.05 7.57 -3.77
C VAL A 22 9.10 7.11 -5.21
N ILE A 23 9.28 8.07 -6.10
CA ILE A 23 9.33 7.84 -7.53
C ILE A 23 10.78 7.78 -7.99
N ALA A 24 11.18 6.65 -8.56
CA ALA A 24 12.48 6.51 -9.21
C ALA A 24 12.43 7.12 -10.62
N GLY A 25 13.58 7.60 -11.08
CA GLY A 25 13.78 8.08 -12.43
C GLY A 25 13.79 6.98 -13.49
N ASP A 26 14.21 7.35 -14.70
CA ASP A 26 14.43 6.43 -15.83
C ASP A 26 13.19 5.58 -16.21
N GLY A 27 11.98 6.10 -15.96
CA GLY A 27 10.74 5.43 -16.32
C GLY A 27 10.30 4.28 -15.41
N VAL A 28 11.02 4.02 -14.33
CA VAL A 28 10.70 2.93 -13.37
C VAL A 28 9.42 3.22 -12.57
N GLY A 29 9.19 4.51 -12.23
CA GLY A 29 8.02 4.93 -11.49
C GLY A 29 8.13 4.73 -9.97
N GLU A 30 7.00 4.44 -9.31
CA GLU A 30 6.95 4.27 -7.87
C GLU A 30 7.75 3.06 -7.40
N VAL A 31 8.70 3.27 -6.50
CA VAL A 31 9.51 2.22 -5.86
C VAL A 31 9.07 1.97 -4.43
N VAL A 32 8.68 3.02 -3.72
CA VAL A 32 8.19 2.93 -2.34
C VAL A 32 6.88 3.67 -2.22
N GLY A 33 5.89 3.05 -1.60
CA GLY A 33 4.66 3.70 -1.17
C GLY A 33 4.45 3.52 0.33
N GLY A 34 4.14 4.59 1.05
CA GLY A 34 3.97 4.56 2.49
C GLY A 34 2.85 5.45 3.00
N SER A 35 2.38 5.20 4.21
CA SER A 35 1.41 6.04 4.87
C SER A 35 1.44 5.89 6.38
N GLU A 36 0.98 6.92 7.07
CA GLU A 36 0.51 6.77 8.44
C GLU A 36 -0.75 5.89 8.44
N ARG A 37 -0.89 5.04 9.45
CA ARG A 37 -2.02 4.10 9.57
C ARG A 37 -3.10 4.69 10.47
N GLU A 38 -4.35 4.51 10.03
CA GLU A 38 -5.50 4.84 10.87
C GLU A 38 -5.52 3.95 12.13
N THR A 39 -5.70 4.56 13.28
CA THR A 39 -5.72 3.88 14.57
C THR A 39 -7.11 3.79 15.18
N ASP A 40 -8.04 4.61 14.72
CA ASP A 40 -9.43 4.58 15.18
C ASP A 40 -10.23 3.48 14.50
N LEU A 41 -10.72 2.54 15.31
CA LEU A 41 -11.49 1.38 14.85
C LEU A 41 -12.75 1.77 14.08
N GLU A 42 -13.47 2.78 14.52
CA GLU A 42 -14.74 3.18 13.92
C GLU A 42 -14.50 3.94 12.59
N VAL A 43 -13.43 4.71 12.51
CA VAL A 43 -13.01 5.36 11.27
C VAL A 43 -12.65 4.31 10.20
N ILE A 44 -11.93 3.25 10.59
CA ILE A 44 -11.58 2.15 9.67
C ILE A 44 -12.83 1.42 9.18
N LYS A 45 -13.74 1.06 10.08
CA LYS A 45 -15.01 0.40 9.71
C LYS A 45 -15.83 1.24 8.74
N LYS A 46 -15.95 2.54 9.03
CA LYS A 46 -16.64 3.48 8.15
C LYS A 46 -16.00 3.53 6.77
N SER A 47 -14.68 3.62 6.70
CA SER A 47 -13.93 3.66 5.44
C SER A 47 -14.09 2.37 4.63
N LEU A 48 -14.15 1.21 5.27
CA LEU A 48 -14.45 -0.07 4.62
C LEU A 48 -15.84 -0.04 3.97
N LEU A 49 -16.86 0.36 4.73
CA LEU A 49 -18.23 0.46 4.22
C LEU A 49 -18.36 1.46 3.07
N GLU A 50 -17.70 2.62 3.14
CA GLU A 50 -17.66 3.61 2.07
C GLU A 50 -17.03 3.06 0.78
N GLN A 51 -16.13 2.07 0.89
CA GLN A 51 -15.50 1.38 -0.24
C GLN A 51 -16.27 0.15 -0.72
N GLY A 52 -17.41 -0.16 -0.11
CA GLY A 52 -18.23 -1.33 -0.44
C GLY A 52 -17.69 -2.64 0.11
N GLU A 53 -16.76 -2.58 1.04
CA GLU A 53 -16.16 -3.75 1.68
C GLU A 53 -16.95 -4.17 2.93
N ASP A 54 -17.01 -5.47 3.19
CA ASP A 54 -17.62 -6.00 4.41
C ASP A 54 -16.58 -6.00 5.56
N PRO A 55 -16.78 -5.21 6.64
CA PRO A 55 -15.86 -5.18 7.77
C PRO A 55 -15.60 -6.55 8.41
N ARG A 56 -16.52 -7.51 8.29
CA ARG A 56 -16.35 -8.87 8.81
C ARG A 56 -15.20 -9.63 8.13
N SER A 57 -14.93 -9.32 6.88
CA SER A 57 -13.80 -9.91 6.15
C SER A 57 -12.43 -9.39 6.64
N TYR A 58 -12.44 -8.31 7.41
CA TYR A 58 -11.25 -7.63 7.93
C TYR A 58 -11.13 -7.71 9.46
N GLU A 59 -11.88 -8.60 10.13
CA GLU A 59 -11.85 -8.73 11.61
C GLU A 59 -10.43 -8.90 12.15
N TRP A 60 -9.60 -9.71 11.52
CA TRP A 60 -8.19 -9.88 11.87
C TRP A 60 -7.41 -8.55 11.88
N TYR A 61 -7.74 -7.63 10.97
CA TYR A 61 -7.12 -6.30 10.91
C TYR A 61 -7.71 -5.35 11.96
N LEU A 62 -9.04 -5.41 12.14
CA LEU A 62 -9.74 -4.61 13.15
C LEU A 62 -9.32 -4.99 14.57
N ASP A 63 -9.03 -6.25 14.82
CA ASP A 63 -8.53 -6.75 16.11
C ASP A 63 -7.20 -6.08 16.50
N SER A 64 -6.34 -5.78 15.55
CA SER A 64 -5.10 -5.05 15.82
C SER A 64 -5.32 -3.61 16.37
N ARG A 65 -6.54 -3.08 16.24
CA ARG A 65 -6.95 -1.80 16.85
C ARG A 65 -7.77 -2.02 18.11
N ARG A 66 -8.60 -3.04 18.14
CA ARG A 66 -9.45 -3.42 19.30
C ARG A 66 -8.62 -3.78 20.53
N TYR A 67 -7.50 -4.47 20.33
CA TYR A 67 -6.60 -4.88 21.42
C TYR A 67 -5.57 -3.81 21.81
N GLY A 68 -5.64 -2.66 21.23
CA GLY A 68 -4.78 -1.51 21.50
C GLY A 68 -3.92 -1.14 20.29
N SER A 69 -3.85 0.14 20.01
CA SER A 69 -3.06 0.68 18.91
C SER A 69 -2.35 1.95 19.33
N VAL A 70 -1.21 2.22 18.73
CA VAL A 70 -0.46 3.47 18.84
C VAL A 70 -0.31 4.09 17.46
N GLN A 71 -0.05 5.38 17.40
CA GLN A 71 0.29 6.04 16.15
C GLN A 71 1.50 5.35 15.51
N HIS A 72 1.34 4.89 14.27
CA HIS A 72 2.36 4.16 13.53
C HIS A 72 2.22 4.40 12.04
N ALA A 73 3.28 4.14 11.32
CA ALA A 73 3.33 4.22 9.87
C ALA A 73 3.95 2.93 9.29
N GLY A 74 3.79 2.76 8.00
CA GLY A 74 4.43 1.66 7.29
C GLY A 74 4.60 1.98 5.82
N PHE A 75 5.52 1.29 5.18
CA PHE A 75 5.75 1.40 3.75
C PHE A 75 5.96 0.04 3.11
N GLY A 76 5.67 -0.05 1.83
CA GLY A 76 6.04 -1.16 0.97
C GLY A 76 7.09 -0.72 -0.04
N MET A 77 8.06 -1.59 -0.32
CA MET A 77 9.07 -1.36 -1.35
C MET A 77 8.97 -2.46 -2.40
N GLY A 78 8.82 -2.08 -3.67
CA GLY A 78 8.88 -3.01 -4.80
C GLY A 78 10.33 -3.42 -5.05
N MET A 79 10.73 -4.61 -4.57
CA MET A 79 12.11 -5.11 -4.72
C MET A 79 12.51 -5.22 -6.19
N GLU A 80 11.62 -5.70 -7.03
CA GLU A 80 11.86 -5.81 -8.46
C GLU A 80 12.04 -4.43 -9.12
N ARG A 81 11.27 -3.44 -8.69
CA ARG A 81 11.42 -2.06 -9.18
C ARG A 81 12.73 -1.44 -8.70
N LEU A 82 13.12 -1.72 -7.46
CA LEU A 82 14.41 -1.27 -6.92
C LEU A 82 15.57 -1.87 -7.70
N ILE A 83 15.54 -3.18 -7.97
CA ILE A 83 16.55 -3.88 -8.77
C ILE A 83 16.57 -3.34 -10.20
N GLN A 84 15.40 -3.18 -10.82
CA GLN A 84 15.27 -2.59 -12.16
C GLN A 84 15.98 -1.22 -12.22
N TRP A 85 15.72 -0.36 -11.24
CA TRP A 85 16.30 0.99 -11.19
C TRP A 85 17.82 0.97 -10.99
N ILE A 86 18.31 0.22 -10.00
CA ILE A 86 19.76 0.15 -9.69
C ILE A 86 20.55 -0.47 -10.83
N CYS A 87 20.03 -1.56 -11.39
CA CYS A 87 20.69 -2.31 -12.48
C CYS A 87 20.37 -1.74 -13.87
N LYS A 88 19.53 -0.71 -13.98
CA LYS A 88 19.10 -0.08 -15.25
C LYS A 88 18.54 -1.10 -16.25
N LEU A 89 17.69 -2.02 -15.76
CA LEU A 89 17.06 -3.02 -16.59
C LEU A 89 15.93 -2.39 -17.41
N GLU A 90 15.82 -2.79 -18.66
CA GLU A 90 14.77 -2.29 -19.57
C GLU A 90 13.37 -2.75 -19.12
N HIS A 91 13.27 -3.96 -18.57
CA HIS A 91 11.98 -4.51 -18.16
C HIS A 91 12.04 -5.15 -16.77
N ILE A 92 11.00 -4.92 -15.96
CA ILE A 92 10.88 -5.46 -14.60
C ILE A 92 10.96 -7.00 -14.53
N ARG A 93 10.58 -7.70 -15.61
CA ARG A 93 10.71 -9.17 -15.70
C ARG A 93 12.15 -9.66 -15.55
N ASP A 94 13.11 -8.83 -15.91
CA ASP A 94 14.53 -9.17 -15.84
C ASP A 94 15.06 -9.08 -14.40
N ALA A 95 14.28 -8.50 -13.48
CA ALA A 95 14.58 -8.39 -12.06
C ALA A 95 14.13 -9.61 -11.23
N VAL A 96 13.45 -10.59 -11.84
CA VAL A 96 12.94 -11.78 -11.13
C VAL A 96 13.40 -13.07 -11.80
N PRO A 97 13.80 -14.10 -11.01
CA PRO A 97 14.23 -15.40 -11.56
C PRO A 97 13.13 -16.13 -12.34
N PHE A 98 11.86 -15.98 -11.92
CA PHE A 98 10.72 -16.68 -12.47
C PHE A 98 9.58 -15.70 -12.78
N PRO A 99 9.71 -14.87 -13.82
CA PRO A 99 8.70 -13.87 -14.14
C PRO A 99 7.40 -14.52 -14.59
N ARG A 100 6.28 -14.09 -14.05
CA ARG A 100 4.95 -14.50 -14.47
C ARG A 100 4.37 -13.47 -15.44
N THR A 101 3.76 -13.95 -16.49
CA THR A 101 3.11 -13.13 -17.54
C THR A 101 1.74 -13.72 -17.86
N PRO A 102 0.88 -13.00 -18.59
CA PRO A 102 -0.39 -13.57 -19.06
C PRO A 102 -0.23 -14.88 -19.85
N ALA A 103 0.91 -15.07 -20.52
CA ALA A 103 1.20 -16.28 -21.30
C ALA A 103 1.96 -17.35 -20.48
N ARG A 104 2.43 -17.03 -19.27
CA ARG A 104 3.21 -17.95 -18.44
C ARG A 104 2.93 -17.71 -16.95
N SER A 105 2.25 -18.64 -16.31
CA SER A 105 1.86 -18.58 -14.89
C SER A 105 2.64 -19.55 -13.98
N TYR A 106 3.55 -20.33 -14.53
CA TYR A 106 4.40 -21.31 -13.82
C TYR A 106 5.88 -21.04 -14.09
N PRO A 107 6.77 -21.46 -13.20
CA PRO A 107 8.21 -21.36 -13.40
C PRO A 107 8.72 -22.07 -14.63
#